data_906bfc2d30a49846c4c96f4926a2e03b
#
_entry.id   906bfc2d30a49846c4c96f4926a2e03b
#
_cell.length_a   1.000
_cell.length_b   1.000
_cell.length_c   1.000
_cell.angle_alpha   90.00
_cell.angle_beta   90.00
_cell.angle_gamma   90.00
#
_symmetry.space_group_name_H-M   'P 1'
#
loop_
_entity.id
_entity.type
_entity.pdbx_description
1 polymer ?
#
loop_
_entity_poly.entity_id
_entity_poly.type
_entity_poly.pdbx_seq_one_letter_code
_entity_poly.pdbx_strand_id
1 'polypeptide(L)'
;MTYRAPVRDIAFALESVAGISDVAATGAFPDYDADVSAAVLEAAAQFSEGVLAPLNRPGDLNGAKYANGAVTAAPGFADAYQQFAAGGWTSLTASVEAGGQSLPK
;
A
#
# COMPACT_ATOMS: atom_id res chain seq x y z
N MET A 1 -18.88 -11.79 -0.99
CA MET A 1 -18.58 -10.64 -0.12
C MET A 1 -17.48 -9.80 -0.75
N THR A 2 -17.68 -8.51 -0.85
CA THR A 2 -16.71 -7.58 -1.46
C THR A 2 -15.82 -7.00 -0.37
N TYR A 3 -14.50 -7.06 -0.54
CA TYR A 3 -13.56 -6.44 0.40
C TYR A 3 -13.73 -4.92 0.40
N ARG A 4 -13.69 -4.34 1.60
CA ARG A 4 -13.63 -2.89 1.81
C ARG A 4 -12.50 -2.58 2.78
N ALA A 5 -11.62 -1.67 2.37
CA ALA A 5 -10.50 -1.26 3.20
C ALA A 5 -11.01 -0.44 4.40
N PRO A 6 -10.61 -0.76 5.65
CA PRO A 6 -11.09 -0.07 6.85
C PRO A 6 -10.36 1.26 7.06
N VAL A 7 -10.46 2.18 6.10
CA VAL A 7 -9.72 3.46 6.09
C VAL A 7 -9.99 4.30 7.34
N ARG A 8 -11.24 4.32 7.81
CA ARG A 8 -11.61 5.08 9.02
C ARG A 8 -10.93 4.53 10.27
N ASP A 9 -10.86 3.21 10.40
CA ASP A 9 -10.22 2.54 11.54
C ASP A 9 -8.71 2.75 11.50
N ILE A 10 -8.11 2.69 10.30
CA ILE A 10 -6.68 2.96 10.10
C ILE A 10 -6.37 4.42 10.46
N ALA A 11 -7.16 5.37 9.97
CA ALA A 11 -6.98 6.79 10.29
C ALA A 11 -7.12 7.04 11.79
N PHE A 12 -8.10 6.42 12.46
CA PHE A 12 -8.26 6.51 13.90
C PHE A 12 -7.03 5.97 14.64
N ALA A 13 -6.51 4.82 14.23
CA ALA A 13 -5.33 4.23 14.84
C ALA A 13 -4.09 5.13 14.68
N LEU A 14 -3.89 5.71 13.51
CA LEU A 14 -2.78 6.64 13.25
C LEU A 14 -2.87 7.90 14.13
N GLU A 15 -4.05 8.52 14.22
CA GLU A 15 -4.23 9.76 14.96
C GLU A 15 -4.29 9.55 16.47
N SER A 16 -5.11 8.61 16.93
CA SER A 16 -5.44 8.48 18.35
C SER A 16 -4.57 7.48 19.11
N VAL A 17 -3.96 6.52 18.41
CA VAL A 17 -3.10 5.49 19.03
C VAL A 17 -1.63 5.78 18.75
N ALA A 18 -1.25 5.93 17.49
CA ALA A 18 0.14 6.17 17.09
C ALA A 18 0.59 7.62 17.27
N GLY A 19 -0.35 8.58 17.35
CA GLY A 19 -0.03 10.00 17.55
C GLY A 19 0.68 10.60 16.34
N ILE A 20 0.24 10.34 15.13
CA ILE A 20 0.94 10.76 13.91
C ILE A 20 1.03 12.28 13.79
N SER A 21 0.09 13.02 14.37
CA SER A 21 0.16 14.49 14.43
C SER A 21 1.35 14.99 15.24
N ASP A 22 1.70 14.30 16.33
CA ASP A 22 2.89 14.61 17.13
C ASP A 22 4.16 14.31 16.36
N VAL A 23 4.18 13.22 15.58
CA VAL A 23 5.30 12.89 14.68
C VAL A 23 5.47 13.97 13.63
N ALA A 24 4.38 14.42 12.99
CA ALA A 24 4.41 15.50 12.01
C ALA A 24 4.93 16.81 12.61
N ALA A 25 4.56 17.12 13.86
CA ALA A 25 4.96 18.33 14.55
C ALA A 25 6.48 18.41 14.84
N THR A 26 7.20 17.30 14.76
CA THR A 26 8.68 17.29 14.92
C THR A 26 9.42 17.99 13.79
N GLY A 27 8.78 18.18 12.62
CA GLY A 27 9.42 18.71 11.41
C GLY A 27 10.32 17.72 10.68
N ALA A 28 10.42 16.47 11.15
CA ALA A 28 11.25 15.45 10.50
C ALA A 28 10.69 14.98 9.14
N PHE A 29 9.40 15.20 8.89
CA PHE A 29 8.70 14.78 7.68
C PHE A 29 7.98 15.99 7.04
N PRO A 30 8.70 16.92 6.43
CA PRO A 30 8.14 18.20 5.97
C PRO A 30 7.09 18.04 4.86
N ASP A 31 7.13 16.93 4.10
CA ASP A 31 6.17 16.67 3.02
C ASP A 31 4.92 15.91 3.51
N TYR A 32 4.85 15.59 4.80
CA TYR A 32 3.69 14.93 5.40
C TYR A 32 2.76 15.95 6.05
N ASP A 33 1.48 15.81 5.80
CA ASP A 33 0.39 16.46 6.51
C ASP A 33 -0.87 15.55 6.53
N ALA A 34 -1.94 16.03 7.18
CA ALA A 34 -3.18 15.26 7.30
C ALA A 34 -3.85 15.00 5.92
N ASP A 35 -3.72 15.94 5.00
CA ASP A 35 -4.30 15.78 3.64
C ASP A 35 -3.53 14.74 2.84
N VAL A 36 -2.21 14.69 2.95
CA VAL A 36 -1.37 13.63 2.36
C VAL A 36 -1.74 12.27 2.94
N SER A 37 -1.90 12.19 4.27
CA SER A 37 -2.32 10.95 4.93
C SER A 37 -3.66 10.44 4.39
N ALA A 38 -4.66 11.31 4.32
CA ALA A 38 -5.98 10.95 3.79
C ALA A 38 -5.92 10.50 2.33
N ALA A 39 -5.15 11.19 1.49
CA ALA A 39 -4.99 10.86 0.08
C ALA A 39 -4.28 9.50 -0.11
N VAL A 40 -3.24 9.22 0.68
CA VAL A 40 -2.53 7.93 0.63
C VAL A 40 -3.45 6.78 1.05
N LEU A 41 -4.21 6.94 2.13
CA LEU A 41 -5.14 5.90 2.60
C LEU A 41 -6.26 5.65 1.58
N GLU A 42 -6.80 6.70 0.97
CA GLU A 42 -7.83 6.55 -0.07
C GLU A 42 -7.29 5.83 -1.30
N ALA A 43 -6.11 6.22 -1.78
CA ALA A 43 -5.46 5.56 -2.93
C ALA A 43 -5.12 4.09 -2.62
N ALA A 44 -4.66 3.80 -1.39
CA ALA A 44 -4.40 2.43 -0.95
C ALA A 44 -5.69 1.60 -0.91
N ALA A 45 -6.79 2.19 -0.45
CA ALA A 45 -8.10 1.53 -0.46
C ALA A 45 -8.54 1.19 -1.88
N GLN A 46 -8.46 2.14 -2.80
CA GLN A 46 -8.84 1.93 -4.20
C GLN A 46 -8.00 0.82 -4.84
N PHE A 47 -6.69 0.82 -4.62
CA PHE A 47 -5.80 -0.23 -5.12
C PHE A 47 -6.12 -1.60 -4.52
N SER A 48 -6.29 -1.66 -3.21
CA SER A 48 -6.59 -2.90 -2.50
C SER A 48 -7.93 -3.49 -2.92
N GLU A 49 -8.96 -2.66 -3.02
CA GLU A 49 -10.31 -3.09 -3.40
C GLU A 49 -10.43 -3.44 -4.88
N GLY A 50 -9.81 -2.64 -5.75
CA GLY A 50 -9.94 -2.77 -7.20
C GLY A 50 -8.96 -3.73 -7.86
N VAL A 51 -7.75 -3.86 -7.33
CA VAL A 51 -6.68 -4.66 -7.94
C VAL A 51 -6.37 -5.91 -7.12
N LEU A 52 -6.15 -5.78 -5.82
CA LEU A 52 -5.69 -6.90 -4.99
C LEU A 52 -6.82 -7.84 -4.58
N ALA A 53 -7.94 -7.29 -4.11
CA ALA A 53 -9.05 -8.12 -3.61
C ALA A 53 -9.60 -9.10 -4.67
N PRO A 54 -9.76 -8.71 -5.96
CA PRO A 54 -10.19 -9.65 -6.99
C PRO A 54 -9.23 -10.83 -7.22
N LEU A 55 -7.94 -10.67 -6.85
CA LEU A 55 -6.92 -11.71 -7.03
C LEU A 55 -6.85 -12.70 -5.87
N ASN A 56 -7.46 -12.38 -4.73
CA ASN A 56 -7.32 -13.20 -3.51
C ASN A 56 -7.84 -14.62 -3.74
N ARG A 57 -9.08 -14.76 -4.18
CA ARG A 57 -9.68 -16.09 -4.40
C ARG A 57 -9.04 -16.87 -5.55
N PRO A 58 -8.83 -16.27 -6.76
CA PRO A 58 -8.09 -16.96 -7.83
C PRO A 58 -6.67 -17.34 -7.42
N GLY A 59 -5.99 -16.49 -6.64
CA GLY A 59 -4.64 -16.78 -6.14
C GLY A 59 -4.61 -17.98 -5.23
N ASP A 60 -5.57 -18.10 -4.31
CA ASP A 60 -5.72 -19.25 -3.42
C ASP A 60 -6.00 -20.54 -4.20
N LEU A 61 -6.88 -20.48 -5.19
CA LEU A 61 -7.26 -21.64 -5.99
C LEU A 61 -6.15 -22.15 -6.93
N ASN A 62 -5.40 -21.22 -7.53
CA ASN A 62 -4.35 -21.58 -8.50
C ASN A 62 -2.98 -21.77 -7.86
N GLY A 63 -2.63 -20.93 -6.89
CA GLY A 63 -1.33 -20.95 -6.25
C GLY A 63 -0.18 -20.63 -7.19
N ALA A 64 1.04 -20.69 -6.67
CA ALA A 64 2.26 -20.63 -7.46
C ALA A 64 2.58 -22.03 -8.02
N LYS A 65 3.11 -22.10 -9.23
CA LYS A 65 3.49 -23.34 -9.90
C LYS A 65 4.99 -23.40 -10.10
N TYR A 66 5.58 -24.54 -9.77
CA TYR A 66 6.98 -24.82 -10.08
C TYR A 66 7.06 -25.84 -11.23
N ALA A 67 7.79 -25.49 -12.27
CA ALA A 67 8.06 -26.40 -13.41
C ALA A 67 9.37 -25.99 -14.10
N ASN A 68 10.16 -26.98 -14.50
CA ASN A 68 11.38 -26.78 -15.30
C ASN A 68 12.37 -25.77 -14.66
N GLY A 69 12.51 -25.79 -13.34
CA GLY A 69 13.41 -24.89 -12.62
C GLY A 69 12.90 -23.47 -12.43
N ALA A 70 11.66 -23.19 -12.79
CA ALA A 70 11.04 -21.85 -12.68
C ALA A 70 9.74 -21.87 -11.87
N VAL A 71 9.47 -20.77 -11.18
CA VAL A 71 8.21 -20.55 -10.47
C VAL A 71 7.38 -19.53 -11.24
N THR A 72 6.11 -19.86 -11.45
CA THR A 72 5.11 -18.99 -12.05
C THR A 72 4.08 -18.61 -10.99
N ALA A 73 3.88 -17.31 -10.76
CA ALA A 73 2.86 -16.82 -9.86
C ALA A 73 1.45 -17.07 -10.40
N ALA A 74 0.44 -16.99 -9.53
CA ALA A 74 -0.94 -17.07 -9.94
C ALA A 74 -1.29 -15.99 -10.98
N PRO A 75 -2.25 -16.27 -11.90
CA PRO A 75 -2.65 -15.32 -12.93
C PRO A 75 -3.03 -13.95 -12.33
N GLY A 76 -2.54 -12.87 -12.95
CA GLY A 76 -2.80 -11.50 -12.54
C GLY A 76 -1.86 -10.92 -11.47
N PHE A 77 -1.08 -11.76 -10.78
CA PHE A 77 -0.18 -11.30 -9.72
C PHE A 77 0.96 -10.44 -10.25
N ALA A 78 1.57 -10.84 -11.37
CA ALA A 78 2.67 -10.07 -11.98
C ALA A 78 2.20 -8.68 -12.40
N ASP A 79 1.02 -8.60 -13.02
CA ASP A 79 0.43 -7.32 -13.44
C ASP A 79 0.08 -6.43 -12.23
N ALA A 80 -0.52 -7.01 -11.19
CA ALA A 80 -0.81 -6.28 -9.94
C ALA A 80 0.48 -5.75 -9.30
N TYR A 81 1.56 -6.51 -9.29
CA TYR A 81 2.85 -6.05 -8.78
C TYR A 81 3.42 -4.90 -9.61
N GLN A 82 3.32 -4.96 -10.94
CA GLN A 82 3.76 -3.87 -11.80
C GLN A 82 2.96 -2.59 -11.52
N GLN A 83 1.64 -2.69 -11.35
CA GLN A 83 0.80 -1.55 -10.97
C GLN A 83 1.19 -0.99 -9.60
N PHE A 84 1.46 -1.86 -8.63
CA PHE A 84 1.93 -1.48 -7.30
C PHE A 84 3.24 -0.70 -7.36
N ALA A 85 4.22 -1.21 -8.09
CA ALA A 85 5.52 -0.55 -8.27
C ALA A 85 5.38 0.78 -9.02
N ALA A 86 4.61 0.82 -10.11
CA ALA A 86 4.37 2.03 -10.90
C ALA A 86 3.65 3.11 -10.10
N GLY A 87 2.80 2.72 -9.12
CA GLY A 87 2.12 3.64 -8.22
C GLY A 87 3.01 4.24 -7.14
N GLY A 88 4.28 3.83 -7.03
CA GLY A 88 5.23 4.34 -6.04
C GLY A 88 5.06 3.74 -4.63
N TRP A 89 4.26 2.71 -4.47
CA TRP A 89 3.98 2.10 -3.16
C TRP A 89 5.21 1.49 -2.48
N THR A 90 6.20 1.07 -3.26
CA THR A 90 7.43 0.47 -2.75
C THR A 90 8.36 1.48 -2.08
N SER A 91 8.14 2.77 -2.26
CA SER A 91 9.08 3.84 -1.87
C SER A 91 8.45 4.98 -1.09
N LEU A 92 7.27 4.78 -0.47
CA LEU A 92 6.59 5.82 0.32
C LEU A 92 7.47 6.40 1.42
N THR A 93 8.25 5.58 2.10
CA THR A 93 9.09 5.99 3.24
C THR A 93 10.56 6.16 2.90
N ALA A 94 10.95 5.92 1.65
CA ALA A 94 12.30 6.21 1.19
C ALA A 94 12.52 7.72 1.07
N SER A 95 13.77 8.17 1.19
CA SER A 95 14.10 9.58 1.04
C SER A 95 13.81 10.08 -0.40
N VAL A 96 13.57 11.37 -0.53
CA VAL A 96 13.36 12.01 -1.84
C VAL A 96 14.58 11.80 -2.75
N GLU A 97 15.80 11.86 -2.20
CA GLU A 97 17.05 11.63 -2.95
C GLU A 97 17.12 10.19 -3.51
N ALA A 98 16.49 9.25 -2.84
CA ALA A 98 16.39 7.86 -3.30
C ALA A 98 15.13 7.58 -4.16
N GLY A 99 14.41 8.63 -4.56
CA GLY A 99 13.19 8.51 -5.35
C GLY A 99 11.92 8.24 -4.56
N GLY A 100 11.97 8.37 -3.23
CA GLY A 100 10.83 8.16 -2.35
C GLY A 100 10.05 9.44 -2.03
N GLN A 101 9.07 9.31 -1.15
CA GLN A 101 8.21 10.42 -0.71
C GLN A 101 8.50 10.89 0.72
N SER A 102 9.49 10.32 1.39
CA SER A 102 9.92 10.68 2.75
C SER A 102 8.77 10.74 3.77
N LEU A 103 7.77 9.89 3.63
CA LEU A 103 6.67 9.80 4.59
C LEU A 103 7.11 9.04 5.85
N PRO A 104 6.43 9.27 7.00
CA PRO A 104 6.69 8.52 8.22
C PRO A 104 6.52 7.01 8.04
N LYS A 105 7.34 6.24 8.76
CA LYS A 105 7.28 4.76 8.76
C LYS A 105 6.24 4.25 9.74
#